data_f95829538fc148d122bb1df6c28b1f7f
#
_entry.id   f95829538fc148d122bb1df6c28b1f7f
#
_cell.length_a   1.000
_cell.length_b   1.000
_cell.length_c   1.000
_cell.angle_alpha   90.00
_cell.angle_beta   90.00
_cell.angle_gamma   90.00
#
_symmetry.space_group_name_H-M   'P 1'
#
loop_
_entity.id
_entity.type
_entity.pdbx_description
1 polymer ?
#
loop_
_entity_poly.entity_id
_entity_poly.type
_entity_poly.pdbx_seq_one_letter_code
_entity_poly.pdbx_strand_id
1 'polypeptide(L)'
;MRPIHVAHLDKARPVLVLTRELVLPHQQQVTVAPITTTVRGLSTEVLVGPANGIGHESVVSCDNIVTIDKNALGERIGYLFPAQEPLLTAAIHAAFDLDN
;
A
#
# COMPACT_ATOMS: atom_id res chain seq x y z
N MET A 1 12.28 4.60 0.00
CA MET A 1 11.39 3.48 0.37
C MET A 1 9.97 4.01 0.57
N ARG A 2 8.99 3.21 0.26
CA ARG A 2 7.59 3.62 0.35
C ARG A 2 7.00 3.19 1.70
N PRO A 3 6.42 4.12 2.48
CA PRO A 3 6.02 3.81 3.85
C PRO A 3 4.75 2.95 3.92
N ILE A 4 4.71 2.10 4.95
CA ILE A 4 3.55 1.31 5.33
C ILE A 4 3.09 1.83 6.69
N HIS A 5 1.81 2.18 6.77
CA HIS A 5 1.19 2.70 7.99
C HIS A 5 0.00 1.86 8.40
N VAL A 6 -0.42 2.02 9.64
CA VAL A 6 -1.75 1.58 10.06
C VAL A 6 -2.73 2.68 9.66
N ALA A 7 -3.85 2.33 9.04
CA ALA A 7 -4.94 3.25 8.76
C ALA A 7 -6.12 2.93 9.67
N HIS A 8 -6.70 3.97 10.26
CA HIS A 8 -7.86 3.86 11.17
C HIS A 8 -9.12 4.21 10.40
N LEU A 9 -9.71 3.19 9.78
CA LEU A 9 -10.97 3.29 9.05
C LEU A 9 -12.11 2.78 9.94
N ASP A 10 -12.92 1.87 9.45
CA ASP A 10 -13.89 1.14 10.29
C ASP A 10 -13.17 0.24 11.31
N LYS A 11 -11.98 -0.25 10.94
CA LYS A 11 -11.04 -0.92 11.84
C LYS A 11 -9.61 -0.62 11.39
N ALA A 12 -8.66 -0.84 12.29
CA ALA A 12 -7.25 -0.60 11.99
C ALA A 12 -6.72 -1.65 11.01
N ARG A 13 -6.07 -1.18 9.93
CA ARG A 13 -5.50 -2.04 8.89
C ARG A 13 -4.17 -1.49 8.39
N PRO A 14 -3.20 -2.33 8.02
CA PRO A 14 -2.01 -1.84 7.35
C PRO A 14 -2.33 -1.41 5.92
N VAL A 15 -1.70 -0.33 5.49
CA VAL A 15 -1.86 0.22 4.14
C VAL A 15 -0.50 0.66 3.61
N LEU A 16 -0.31 0.54 2.30
CA LEU A 16 0.86 1.08 1.61
C LEU A 16 0.50 2.50 1.13
N VAL A 17 1.32 3.48 1.47
CA VAL A 17 1.11 4.86 1.04
C VAL A 17 1.60 5.02 -0.40
N LEU A 18 0.70 5.45 -1.28
CA LEU A 18 0.99 5.67 -2.70
C LEU A 18 1.25 7.14 -3.03
N THR A 19 0.68 8.06 -2.26
CA THR A 19 0.92 9.50 -2.46
C THR A 19 2.40 9.81 -2.32
N ARG A 20 2.93 10.60 -3.25
CA ARG A 20 4.34 10.99 -3.27
C ARG A 20 4.73 11.71 -1.98
N GLU A 21 5.89 11.36 -1.44
CA GLU A 21 6.40 11.92 -0.20
C GLU A 21 6.50 13.45 -0.26
N LEU A 22 6.91 14.00 -1.40
CA LEU A 22 7.08 15.44 -1.58
C LEU A 22 5.77 16.23 -1.44
N VAL A 23 4.64 15.65 -1.82
CA VAL A 23 3.35 16.34 -1.77
C VAL A 23 2.52 15.97 -0.55
N LEU A 24 2.83 14.86 0.11
CA LEU A 24 2.05 14.36 1.23
C LEU A 24 1.87 15.38 2.36
N PRO A 25 2.90 16.17 2.77
CA PRO A 25 2.71 17.15 3.84
C PRO A 25 1.72 18.27 3.49
N HIS A 26 1.47 18.48 2.19
CA HIS A 26 0.62 19.57 1.70
C HIS A 26 -0.77 19.10 1.33
N GLN A 27 -1.06 17.80 1.48
CA GLN A 27 -2.35 17.21 1.12
C GLN A 27 -3.17 16.96 2.38
N GLN A 28 -4.49 17.09 2.26
CA GLN A 28 -5.42 16.69 3.33
C GLN A 28 -5.86 15.23 3.18
N GLN A 29 -5.62 14.64 2.02
CA GLN A 29 -5.96 13.27 1.70
C GLN A 29 -4.71 12.50 1.28
N VAL A 30 -4.76 11.19 1.43
CA VAL A 30 -3.68 10.30 1.06
C VAL A 30 -4.26 9.09 0.32
N THR A 31 -3.60 8.71 -0.78
CA THR A 31 -3.99 7.53 -1.55
C THR A 31 -3.17 6.34 -1.07
N VAL A 32 -3.87 5.27 -0.75
CA VAL A 32 -3.27 4.07 -0.15
C VAL A 32 -3.79 2.81 -0.84
N ALA A 33 -3.00 1.74 -0.75
CA ALA A 33 -3.42 0.40 -1.13
C ALA A 33 -3.48 -0.46 0.13
N PRO A 34 -4.61 -1.11 0.43
CA PRO A 34 -4.74 -1.93 1.63
C PRO A 34 -3.87 -3.18 1.54
N ILE A 35 -3.40 -3.63 2.70
CA ILE A 35 -2.61 -4.85 2.84
C ILE A 35 -3.48 -5.87 3.56
N THR A 36 -3.60 -7.07 3.00
CA THR A 36 -4.45 -8.14 3.51
C THR A 36 -3.70 -9.45 3.61
N THR A 37 -4.08 -10.27 4.60
CA THR A 37 -3.54 -11.63 4.73
C THR A 37 -4.19 -12.61 3.76
N THR A 38 -5.27 -12.21 3.07
CA THR A 38 -5.93 -13.04 2.06
C THR A 38 -5.16 -12.96 0.75
N VAL A 39 -4.25 -13.91 0.54
CA VAL A 39 -3.43 -13.98 -0.67
C VAL A 39 -4.15 -14.81 -1.72
N ARG A 40 -4.43 -14.21 -2.88
CA ARG A 40 -5.15 -14.88 -3.98
C ARG A 40 -4.26 -15.23 -5.17
N GLY A 41 -3.01 -14.74 -5.18
CA GLY A 41 -2.08 -14.97 -6.28
C GLY A 41 -2.42 -14.18 -7.53
N LEU A 42 -3.05 -13.01 -7.40
CA LEU A 42 -3.44 -12.17 -8.53
C LEU A 42 -2.27 -11.30 -9.00
N SER A 43 -2.29 -10.95 -10.29
CA SER A 43 -1.29 -10.04 -10.87
C SER A 43 -1.36 -8.64 -10.28
N THR A 44 -2.45 -8.31 -9.59
CA THR A 44 -2.69 -7.03 -8.93
C THR A 44 -2.21 -6.99 -7.49
N GLU A 45 -1.56 -8.07 -7.02
CA GLU A 45 -1.08 -8.20 -5.65
C GLU A 45 0.43 -8.14 -5.58
N VAL A 46 0.96 -7.52 -4.51
CA VAL A 46 2.39 -7.48 -4.23
C VAL A 46 2.65 -8.16 -2.88
N LEU A 47 3.47 -9.21 -2.86
CA LEU A 47 3.80 -9.92 -1.63
C LEU A 47 4.60 -9.04 -0.69
N VAL A 48 4.19 -9.02 0.56
CA VAL A 48 4.88 -8.35 1.67
C VAL A 48 4.84 -9.26 2.90
N GLY A 49 5.67 -8.97 3.89
CA GLY A 49 5.72 -9.80 5.09
C GLY A 49 6.53 -9.18 6.20
N PRO A 50 7.08 -10.00 7.11
CA PRO A 50 7.79 -9.50 8.29
C PRO A 50 8.93 -8.53 7.99
N ALA A 51 9.66 -8.73 6.89
CA ALA A 51 10.72 -7.81 6.50
C ALA A 51 10.20 -6.39 6.20
N ASN A 52 8.92 -6.26 5.86
CA ASN A 52 8.26 -4.99 5.57
C ASN A 52 7.56 -4.41 6.80
N GLY A 53 7.66 -5.04 7.97
CA GLY A 53 6.97 -4.61 9.18
C GLY A 53 5.55 -5.17 9.32
N ILE A 54 5.18 -6.15 8.50
CA ILE A 54 3.88 -6.81 8.55
C ILE A 54 4.03 -8.12 9.31
N GLY A 55 3.17 -8.38 10.29
CA GLY A 55 3.30 -9.53 11.18
C GLY A 55 3.17 -10.89 10.50
N HIS A 56 2.50 -10.96 9.37
CA HIS A 56 2.24 -12.20 8.63
C HIS A 56 2.48 -11.97 7.14
N GLU A 57 2.71 -13.07 6.41
CA GLU A 57 2.73 -13.01 4.96
C GLU A 57 1.40 -12.45 4.46
N SER A 58 1.48 -11.44 3.60
CA SER A 58 0.35 -10.65 3.16
C SER A 58 0.57 -10.16 1.74
N VAL A 59 -0.43 -9.47 1.19
CA VAL A 59 -0.31 -8.81 -0.11
C VAL A 59 -0.84 -7.38 -0.03
N VAL A 60 -0.18 -6.51 -0.78
CA VAL A 60 -0.73 -5.19 -1.11
C VAL A 60 -1.76 -5.41 -2.23
N SER A 61 -3.01 -5.00 -1.99
CA SER A 61 -4.10 -5.18 -2.94
C SER A 61 -4.27 -3.94 -3.79
N CYS A 62 -3.75 -3.97 -5.01
CA CYS A 62 -3.85 -2.84 -5.93
C CYS A 62 -5.22 -2.71 -6.61
N ASP A 63 -6.08 -3.72 -6.47
CA ASP A 63 -7.48 -3.62 -6.92
C ASP A 63 -8.34 -2.76 -6.00
N ASN A 64 -7.86 -2.45 -4.79
CA ASN A 64 -8.63 -1.75 -3.77
C ASN A 64 -7.98 -0.42 -3.36
N ILE A 65 -7.23 0.19 -4.24
CA ILE A 65 -6.62 1.50 -4.00
C ILE A 65 -7.74 2.50 -3.68
N VAL A 66 -7.53 3.28 -2.63
CA VAL A 66 -8.51 4.23 -2.13
C VAL A 66 -7.82 5.48 -1.61
N THR A 67 -8.51 6.61 -1.69
CA THR A 67 -8.05 7.88 -1.11
C THR A 67 -8.81 8.11 0.19
N ILE A 68 -8.08 8.34 1.27
CA ILE A 68 -8.63 8.52 2.61
C ILE A 68 -8.21 9.87 3.18
N ASP A 69 -8.90 10.30 4.23
CA ASP A 69 -8.48 11.47 5.01
C ASP A 69 -7.11 11.17 5.64
N LYS A 70 -6.20 12.11 5.56
CA LYS A 70 -4.85 11.94 6.12
C LYS A 70 -4.89 11.69 7.63
N ASN A 71 -5.90 12.22 8.32
CA ASN A 71 -6.08 11.98 9.76
C ASN A 71 -6.37 10.52 10.10
N ALA A 72 -6.83 9.73 9.12
CA ALA A 72 -7.03 8.30 9.31
C ALA A 72 -5.72 7.51 9.24
N LEU A 73 -4.64 8.12 8.75
CA LEU A 73 -3.34 7.48 8.67
C LEU A 73 -2.68 7.53 10.03
N GLY A 74 -2.40 6.38 10.59
CA GLY A 74 -1.78 6.25 11.90
C GLY A 74 -0.30 6.02 11.84
N GLU A 75 0.22 5.17 12.73
CA GLU A 75 1.63 4.91 12.90
C GLU A 75 2.26 4.23 11.68
N ARG A 76 3.48 4.66 11.32
CA ARG A 76 4.27 3.95 10.32
C ARG A 76 4.82 2.69 10.97
N ILE A 77 4.62 1.55 10.32
CA ILE A 77 5.04 0.24 10.84
C ILE A 77 6.13 -0.41 9.98
N GLY A 78 6.39 0.10 8.78
CA GLY A 78 7.42 -0.48 7.93
C GLY A 78 7.50 0.21 6.58
N TYR A 79 8.12 -0.50 5.62
CA TYR A 79 8.39 0.03 4.30
C TYR A 79 8.29 -1.06 3.23
N LEU A 80 7.84 -0.66 2.05
CA LEU A 80 8.09 -1.40 0.81
C LEU A 80 9.51 -1.03 0.36
N PHE A 81 10.32 -2.03 0.01
CA PHE A 81 11.72 -1.82 -0.34
C PHE A 81 11.88 -1.43 -1.82
N PRO A 82 13.00 -0.76 -2.17
CA PRO A 82 13.26 -0.40 -3.58
C PRO A 82 13.21 -1.59 -4.53
N ALA A 83 13.67 -2.78 -4.10
CA ALA A 83 13.62 -3.99 -4.92
C ALA A 83 12.18 -4.45 -5.21
N GLN A 84 11.21 -4.02 -4.41
CA GLN A 84 9.80 -4.36 -4.58
C GLN A 84 9.04 -3.34 -5.42
N GLU A 85 9.61 -2.15 -5.67
CA GLU A 85 8.92 -1.10 -6.47
C GLU A 85 8.55 -1.57 -7.88
N PRO A 86 9.40 -2.31 -8.61
CA PRO A 86 8.98 -2.83 -9.92
C PRO A 86 7.77 -3.77 -9.85
N LEU A 87 7.61 -4.51 -8.75
CA LEU A 87 6.46 -5.37 -8.54
C LEU A 87 5.19 -4.54 -8.31
N LEU A 88 5.32 -3.44 -7.57
CA LEU A 88 4.22 -2.50 -7.37
C LEU A 88 3.80 -1.86 -8.69
N THR A 89 4.76 -1.42 -9.50
CA THR A 89 4.50 -0.84 -10.82
C THR A 89 3.70 -1.82 -11.67
N ALA A 90 4.15 -3.07 -11.75
CA ALA A 90 3.46 -4.09 -12.54
C ALA A 90 2.04 -4.35 -12.02
N ALA A 91 1.86 -4.40 -10.71
CA ALA A 91 0.56 -4.64 -10.10
C ALA A 91 -0.42 -3.49 -10.36
N ILE A 92 0.05 -2.24 -10.30
CA ILE A 92 -0.79 -1.07 -10.61
C ILE A 92 -1.17 -1.04 -12.09
N HIS A 93 -0.22 -1.33 -12.99
CA HIS A 93 -0.51 -1.45 -14.41
C HIS A 93 -1.60 -2.50 -14.68
N ALA A 94 -1.50 -3.64 -14.02
CA ALA A 94 -2.50 -4.70 -14.15
C ALA A 94 -3.87 -4.28 -13.60
N ALA A 95 -3.88 -3.60 -12.44
CA ALA A 95 -5.12 -3.21 -11.77
C ALA A 95 -5.92 -2.19 -12.58
N PHE A 96 -5.24 -1.29 -13.29
CA PHE A 96 -5.87 -0.23 -14.07
C PHE A 96 -5.79 -0.47 -15.59
N ASP A 97 -5.31 -1.64 -16.00
CA ASP A 97 -5.17 -2.00 -17.41
C ASP A 97 -4.40 -0.94 -18.20
N LEU A 98 -3.28 -0.50 -17.65
CA LEU A 98 -2.46 0.54 -18.26
C LEU A 98 -1.53 -0.06 -19.31
N ASP A 99 -1.40 0.64 -20.43
CA ASP A 99 -0.40 0.33 -21.45
C ASP A 99 0.96 0.87 -21.03
N ASN A 100 1.99 0.18 -21.43
CA ASN A 100 3.36 0.61 -21.19
C ASN A 100 3.89 1.44 -22.36
#